data_20aaa920ae246ea3eb7534fb3aa7348f
#
_entry.id   20aaa920ae246ea3eb7534fb3aa7348f
#
_cell.length_a   1.000
_cell.length_b   1.000
_cell.length_c   1.000
_cell.angle_alpha   90.00
_cell.angle_beta   90.00
_cell.angle_gamma   90.00
#
_symmetry.space_group_name_H-M   'P 1'
#
loop_
_entity.id
_entity.type
_entity.pdbx_description
1 polymer ?
#
loop_
_entity_poly.entity_id
_entity_poly.type
_entity_poly.pdbx_seq_one_letter_code
_entity_poly.pdbx_strand_id
1 'polypeptide(L)'
;MDYEQIKKAAESYRADMTRFLRAMISHPSESCEEKEVVACIKAEMEKLGYDAVEVDGLGNVIGWMGEGDKIIAFDSHIDTVGIGNINNWEADPYQGYEDDAVIFGRGGSDQEGGMAAATYGAKIMKDLGLIPAGYKIMVVGSVQEEDCDGMCWQYIVNKFFPAKGIRKEQVEFVVSTEPTDGGIYRGHRGRMEIRVDVKGVSCHGSAPERGDNAIYKMADILQDVRALNENPADETVEIKGLVKMLDPKYNPEHFEDARFLGRGTCTTSQIFYTSPSRCAVADSCSISIDRRMTAGETWDSCLQEIRDLPSVKKYGDDVQVSMYMYDRPSWTGEVYETECYFPTWINKESAAHVQALVDAHHALF
;
A
#
# COMPACT_ATOMS: atom_id res chain seq x y z
N MET A 1 6.26 -13.03 30.03
CA MET A 1 4.88 -12.91 29.50
C MET A 1 4.30 -14.31 29.49
N ASP A 2 3.04 -14.51 29.84
CA ASP A 2 2.39 -15.83 29.79
C ASP A 2 1.70 -16.01 28.42
N TYR A 3 2.42 -16.56 27.47
CA TYR A 3 1.94 -16.80 26.12
C TYR A 3 0.81 -17.83 26.03
N GLU A 4 0.79 -18.81 26.94
CA GLU A 4 -0.29 -19.80 27.01
C GLU A 4 -1.62 -19.14 27.43
N GLN A 5 -1.57 -18.16 28.34
CA GLN A 5 -2.74 -17.39 28.72
C GLN A 5 -3.27 -16.55 27.54
N ILE A 6 -2.37 -15.93 26.77
CA ILE A 6 -2.73 -15.15 25.57
C ILE A 6 -3.38 -16.06 24.52
N LYS A 7 -2.77 -17.21 24.24
CA LYS A 7 -3.28 -18.19 23.29
C LYS A 7 -4.68 -18.69 23.67
N LYS A 8 -4.88 -19.00 24.95
CA LYS A 8 -6.18 -19.41 25.49
C LYS A 8 -7.23 -18.30 25.37
N ALA A 9 -6.84 -17.06 25.63
CA ALA A 9 -7.72 -15.91 25.46
C ALA A 9 -8.09 -15.72 23.98
N ALA A 10 -7.13 -15.80 23.06
CA ALA A 10 -7.39 -15.73 21.63
C ALA A 10 -8.36 -16.82 21.17
N GLU A 11 -8.15 -18.07 21.61
CA GLU A 11 -9.05 -19.17 21.27
C GLU A 11 -10.47 -18.96 21.81
N SER A 12 -10.63 -18.32 22.97
CA SER A 12 -11.97 -18.00 23.52
C SER A 12 -12.74 -16.98 22.67
N TYR A 13 -12.04 -16.14 21.90
CA TYR A 13 -12.64 -15.17 20.99
C TYR A 13 -12.78 -15.67 19.54
N ARG A 14 -12.32 -16.89 19.23
CA ARG A 14 -12.31 -17.43 17.87
C ARG A 14 -13.64 -17.25 17.12
N ALA A 15 -14.74 -17.68 17.73
CA ALA A 15 -16.06 -17.58 17.12
C ALA A 15 -16.50 -16.12 16.88
N ASP A 16 -16.14 -15.20 17.79
CA ASP A 16 -16.45 -13.79 17.65
C ASP A 16 -15.57 -13.13 16.56
N MET A 17 -14.28 -13.47 16.47
CA MET A 17 -13.40 -12.99 15.39
C MET A 17 -13.85 -13.49 14.04
N THR A 18 -14.22 -14.78 13.92
CA THR A 18 -14.76 -15.36 12.68
C THR A 18 -16.00 -14.62 12.24
N ARG A 19 -16.97 -14.43 13.15
CA ARG A 19 -18.19 -13.69 12.85
C ARG A 19 -17.90 -12.25 12.40
N PHE A 20 -16.96 -11.57 13.05
CA PHE A 20 -16.58 -10.20 12.73
C PHE A 20 -15.93 -10.12 11.35
N LEU A 21 -14.97 -11.00 11.03
CA LEU A 21 -14.36 -11.07 9.70
C LEU A 21 -15.41 -11.36 8.61
N ARG A 22 -16.33 -12.30 8.88
CA ARG A 22 -17.44 -12.58 7.96
C ARG A 22 -18.33 -11.37 7.73
N ALA A 23 -18.60 -10.60 8.78
CA ALA A 23 -19.38 -9.37 8.67
C ALA A 23 -18.65 -8.31 7.82
N MET A 24 -17.35 -8.12 7.98
CA MET A 24 -16.56 -7.20 7.13
C MET A 24 -16.61 -7.62 5.67
N ILE A 25 -16.25 -8.88 5.34
CA ILE A 25 -16.29 -9.44 3.98
C ILE A 25 -17.66 -9.22 3.29
N SER A 26 -18.77 -9.22 4.06
CA SER A 26 -20.11 -9.03 3.50
C SER A 26 -20.42 -7.59 3.07
N HIS A 27 -19.55 -6.64 3.39
CA HIS A 27 -19.66 -5.25 2.98
C HIS A 27 -18.63 -4.94 1.87
N PRO A 28 -19.05 -4.88 0.58
CA PRO A 28 -18.15 -4.45 -0.48
C PRO A 28 -17.49 -3.11 -0.13
N SER A 29 -16.17 -3.06 -0.19
CA SER A 29 -15.39 -1.93 0.29
C SER A 29 -14.25 -1.58 -0.67
N GLU A 30 -14.53 -1.46 -1.97
CA GLU A 30 -13.53 -0.93 -2.90
C GLU A 30 -13.09 0.47 -2.45
N SER A 31 -11.84 0.85 -2.76
CA SER A 31 -11.29 2.16 -2.37
C SER A 31 -12.25 3.30 -2.71
N CYS A 32 -12.51 4.19 -1.76
CA CYS A 32 -13.51 5.27 -1.75
C CYS A 32 -14.97 4.82 -1.48
N GLU A 33 -15.23 3.56 -1.18
CA GLU A 33 -16.59 3.02 -0.92
C GLU A 33 -16.70 2.31 0.46
N GLU A 34 -15.77 2.57 1.39
CA GLU A 34 -15.56 1.82 2.63
C GLU A 34 -16.59 2.13 3.74
N LYS A 35 -17.57 2.97 3.51
CA LYS A 35 -18.50 3.48 4.52
C LYS A 35 -19.14 2.38 5.39
N GLU A 36 -19.62 1.31 4.77
CA GLU A 36 -20.37 0.26 5.47
C GLU A 36 -19.45 -0.63 6.30
N VAL A 37 -18.25 -0.96 5.77
CA VAL A 37 -17.24 -1.73 6.53
C VAL A 37 -16.71 -0.90 7.70
N VAL A 38 -16.49 0.41 7.54
CA VAL A 38 -16.13 1.33 8.63
C VAL A 38 -17.18 1.31 9.74
N ALA A 39 -18.47 1.37 9.39
CA ALA A 39 -19.54 1.30 10.36
C ALA A 39 -19.58 -0.05 11.10
N CYS A 40 -19.33 -1.16 10.38
CA CYS A 40 -19.22 -2.50 10.95
C CYS A 40 -18.09 -2.58 11.99
N ILE A 41 -16.88 -2.12 11.63
CA ILE A 41 -15.69 -2.13 12.49
C ILE A 41 -15.93 -1.25 13.72
N LYS A 42 -16.44 -0.03 13.53
CA LYS A 42 -16.76 0.89 14.62
C LYS A 42 -17.70 0.24 15.64
N ALA A 43 -18.76 -0.38 15.17
CA ALA A 43 -19.73 -1.05 16.03
C ALA A 43 -19.12 -2.22 16.83
N GLU A 44 -18.25 -3.02 16.22
CA GLU A 44 -17.57 -4.12 16.92
C GLU A 44 -16.59 -3.60 17.95
N MET A 45 -15.77 -2.57 17.64
CA MET A 45 -14.87 -1.94 18.61
C MET A 45 -15.65 -1.35 19.83
N GLU A 46 -16.77 -0.66 19.59
CA GLU A 46 -17.62 -0.13 20.65
C GLU A 46 -18.19 -1.26 21.53
N LYS A 47 -18.69 -2.35 20.94
CA LYS A 47 -19.16 -3.55 21.63
C LYS A 47 -18.09 -4.20 22.48
N LEU A 48 -16.83 -4.23 22.01
CA LEU A 48 -15.69 -4.78 22.73
C LEU A 48 -15.20 -3.88 23.86
N GLY A 49 -15.77 -2.68 24.02
CA GLY A 49 -15.43 -1.75 25.09
C GLY A 49 -14.09 -1.06 24.89
N TYR A 50 -13.79 -0.64 23.68
CA TYR A 50 -12.71 0.32 23.39
C TYR A 50 -12.95 1.61 24.19
N ASP A 51 -11.89 2.25 24.65
CA ASP A 51 -11.99 3.46 25.46
C ASP A 51 -12.47 4.68 24.64
N ALA A 52 -12.11 4.70 23.34
CA ALA A 52 -12.68 5.60 22.36
C ALA A 52 -12.65 4.95 20.96
N VAL A 53 -13.66 5.25 20.15
CA VAL A 53 -13.73 4.85 18.74
C VAL A 53 -14.19 6.05 17.94
N GLU A 54 -13.42 6.45 16.95
CA GLU A 54 -13.69 7.63 16.14
C GLU A 54 -13.42 7.35 14.66
N VAL A 55 -14.02 8.15 13.80
CA VAL A 55 -13.76 8.16 12.36
C VAL A 55 -13.18 9.52 12.04
N ASP A 56 -12.03 9.54 11.37
CA ASP A 56 -11.39 10.81 10.99
C ASP A 56 -12.02 11.42 9.73
N GLY A 57 -11.52 12.58 9.30
CA GLY A 57 -12.10 13.29 8.14
C GLY A 57 -11.92 12.53 6.83
N LEU A 58 -10.86 11.74 6.67
CA LEU A 58 -10.65 10.90 5.49
C LEU A 58 -11.56 9.67 5.49
N GLY A 59 -11.94 9.20 6.68
CA GLY A 59 -12.82 8.04 6.83
C GLY A 59 -12.16 6.85 7.49
N ASN A 60 -10.91 6.95 7.95
CA ASN A 60 -10.27 5.90 8.74
C ASN A 60 -11.01 5.70 10.05
N VAL A 61 -11.25 4.44 10.44
CA VAL A 61 -11.77 4.10 11.77
C VAL A 61 -10.62 3.87 12.73
N ILE A 62 -10.66 4.55 13.89
CA ILE A 62 -9.56 4.56 14.85
C ILE A 62 -10.09 4.20 16.23
N GLY A 63 -9.63 3.08 16.77
CA GLY A 63 -9.95 2.61 18.11
C GLY A 63 -8.78 2.76 19.06
N TRP A 64 -9.08 3.14 20.31
CA TRP A 64 -8.10 3.37 21.38
C TRP A 64 -8.35 2.46 22.56
N MET A 65 -7.29 1.88 23.13
CA MET A 65 -7.29 1.15 24.39
C MET A 65 -6.11 1.52 25.26
N GLY A 66 -6.36 1.80 26.55
CA GLY A 66 -5.37 2.21 27.53
C GLY A 66 -5.20 3.72 27.62
N GLU A 67 -4.43 4.14 28.62
CA GLU A 67 -4.18 5.54 28.94
C GLU A 67 -2.68 5.82 28.99
N GLY A 68 -2.21 6.74 28.17
CA GLY A 68 -0.80 7.10 28.13
C GLY A 68 -0.42 7.96 26.95
N ASP A 69 0.79 8.49 27.01
CA ASP A 69 1.32 9.37 25.96
C ASP A 69 2.02 8.60 24.84
N LYS A 70 2.46 7.37 25.10
CA LYS A 70 3.13 6.51 24.12
C LYS A 70 2.12 5.65 23.40
N ILE A 71 2.27 5.55 22.09
CA ILE A 71 1.33 4.85 21.21
C ILE A 71 2.04 3.67 20.56
N ILE A 72 1.43 2.50 20.63
CA ILE A 72 1.71 1.37 19.78
C ILE A 72 0.51 1.24 18.83
N ALA A 73 0.75 1.33 17.54
CA ALA A 73 -0.31 1.29 16.55
C ALA A 73 -0.31 -0.04 15.78
N PHE A 74 -1.51 -0.51 15.47
CA PHE A 74 -1.77 -1.58 14.51
C PHE A 74 -2.57 -0.99 13.37
N ASP A 75 -2.10 -1.23 12.15
CA ASP A 75 -2.72 -0.77 10.93
C ASP A 75 -3.20 -1.95 10.09
N SER A 76 -4.43 -1.84 9.65
CA SER A 76 -5.04 -2.79 8.72
C SER A 76 -5.88 -2.00 7.75
N HIS A 77 -5.54 -2.04 6.46
CA HIS A 77 -6.45 -1.44 5.49
C HIS A 77 -7.74 -2.24 5.36
N ILE A 78 -8.81 -1.56 5.07
CA ILE A 78 -10.16 -2.12 5.04
C ILE A 78 -10.84 -1.94 3.68
N ASP A 79 -10.19 -1.22 2.78
CA ASP A 79 -10.54 -1.25 1.38
C ASP A 79 -9.99 -2.51 0.70
N THR A 80 -10.60 -2.88 -0.38
CA THR A 80 -10.25 -4.07 -1.17
C THR A 80 -10.23 -3.73 -2.65
N VAL A 81 -9.43 -4.46 -3.41
CA VAL A 81 -9.53 -4.41 -4.87
C VAL A 81 -10.86 -5.00 -5.35
N GLY A 82 -11.33 -4.54 -6.50
CA GLY A 82 -12.54 -5.07 -7.13
C GLY A 82 -12.48 -6.58 -7.40
N ILE A 83 -13.64 -7.24 -7.42
CA ILE A 83 -13.75 -8.69 -7.62
C ILE A 83 -13.43 -9.13 -9.06
N GLY A 84 -13.38 -8.20 -10.00
CA GLY A 84 -13.16 -8.52 -11.41
C GLY A 84 -14.31 -9.36 -12.00
N ASN A 85 -13.96 -10.40 -12.75
CA ASN A 85 -14.98 -11.27 -13.36
C ASN A 85 -15.50 -12.28 -12.34
N ILE A 86 -16.77 -12.16 -11.95
CA ILE A 86 -17.44 -13.03 -10.97
C ILE A 86 -17.37 -14.52 -11.34
N ASN A 87 -17.28 -14.86 -12.64
CA ASN A 87 -17.19 -16.26 -13.08
C ASN A 87 -15.83 -16.91 -12.76
N ASN A 88 -14.84 -16.15 -12.32
CA ASN A 88 -13.55 -16.67 -11.88
C ASN A 88 -13.53 -17.08 -10.40
N TRP A 89 -14.63 -16.84 -9.68
CA TRP A 89 -14.75 -17.15 -8.26
C TRP A 89 -15.44 -18.49 -8.04
N GLU A 90 -14.94 -19.30 -7.10
CA GLU A 90 -15.50 -20.60 -6.73
C GLU A 90 -16.78 -20.44 -5.89
N ALA A 91 -16.94 -19.31 -5.21
CA ALA A 91 -18.12 -18.93 -4.44
C ALA A 91 -18.36 -17.44 -4.56
N ASP A 92 -19.50 -16.93 -4.10
CA ASP A 92 -19.75 -15.51 -4.03
C ASP A 92 -18.67 -14.80 -3.18
N PRO A 93 -17.91 -13.84 -3.71
CA PRO A 93 -16.77 -13.23 -3.01
C PRO A 93 -17.17 -12.45 -1.76
N TYR A 94 -18.41 -11.99 -1.63
CA TYR A 94 -18.89 -11.21 -0.49
C TYR A 94 -19.70 -12.06 0.49
N GLN A 95 -20.45 -13.04 0.01
CA GLN A 95 -21.10 -14.01 0.90
C GLN A 95 -20.11 -15.06 1.40
N GLY A 96 -19.19 -15.50 0.54
CA GLY A 96 -18.14 -16.48 0.85
C GLY A 96 -18.65 -17.73 1.53
N TYR A 97 -17.75 -18.41 2.21
CA TYR A 97 -18.07 -19.53 3.11
C TYR A 97 -17.03 -19.60 4.25
N GLU A 98 -17.34 -20.39 5.27
CA GLU A 98 -16.42 -20.71 6.35
C GLU A 98 -16.53 -22.19 6.71
N ASP A 99 -15.40 -22.75 7.13
CA ASP A 99 -15.31 -24.05 7.76
C ASP A 99 -14.29 -24.01 8.92
N ASP A 100 -13.90 -25.15 9.45
CA ASP A 100 -12.95 -25.21 10.58
C ASP A 100 -11.53 -24.72 10.23
N ALA A 101 -11.18 -24.61 8.95
CA ALA A 101 -9.84 -24.29 8.47
C ALA A 101 -9.77 -22.97 7.70
N VAL A 102 -10.85 -22.55 7.04
CA VAL A 102 -10.84 -21.46 6.06
C VAL A 102 -12.03 -20.52 6.25
N ILE A 103 -11.76 -19.21 6.13
CA ILE A 103 -12.76 -18.18 5.87
C ILE A 103 -12.48 -17.65 4.46
N PHE A 104 -13.42 -17.82 3.56
CA PHE A 104 -13.29 -17.46 2.15
C PHE A 104 -14.11 -16.22 1.83
N GLY A 105 -13.49 -15.27 1.13
CA GLY A 105 -14.14 -14.06 0.60
C GLY A 105 -13.13 -12.98 0.24
N ARG A 106 -13.60 -11.96 -0.48
CA ARG A 106 -12.78 -10.76 -0.80
C ARG A 106 -12.43 -10.05 0.51
N GLY A 107 -11.16 -9.62 0.68
CA GLY A 107 -10.68 -9.00 1.91
C GLY A 107 -10.28 -9.98 3.03
N GLY A 108 -10.65 -11.27 2.92
CA GLY A 108 -10.40 -12.25 3.98
C GLY A 108 -8.94 -12.42 4.38
N SER A 109 -8.02 -12.31 3.43
CA SER A 109 -6.57 -12.31 3.66
C SER A 109 -6.00 -10.89 3.60
N ASP A 110 -6.36 -10.13 2.60
CA ASP A 110 -5.85 -8.79 2.28
C ASP A 110 -7.00 -7.79 2.38
N GLN A 111 -7.11 -7.03 3.57
CA GLN A 111 -6.48 -7.48 4.83
C GLN A 111 -7.44 -7.34 6.03
N GLU A 112 -8.74 -7.56 5.81
CA GLU A 112 -9.74 -7.56 6.90
C GLU A 112 -9.47 -8.63 7.97
N GLY A 113 -8.79 -9.73 7.58
CA GLY A 113 -8.32 -10.74 8.53
C GLY A 113 -7.34 -10.16 9.55
N GLY A 114 -6.42 -9.31 9.09
CA GLY A 114 -5.52 -8.51 9.94
C GLY A 114 -6.28 -7.56 10.85
N MET A 115 -7.31 -6.89 10.32
CA MET A 115 -8.19 -6.00 11.07
C MET A 115 -8.93 -6.73 12.21
N ALA A 116 -9.46 -7.91 11.95
CA ALA A 116 -10.10 -8.74 12.96
C ALA A 116 -9.11 -9.14 14.06
N ALA A 117 -7.90 -9.58 13.67
CA ALA A 117 -6.84 -9.96 14.60
C ALA A 117 -6.35 -8.79 15.47
N ALA A 118 -6.12 -7.61 14.89
CA ALA A 118 -5.69 -6.42 15.61
C ALA A 118 -6.76 -5.93 16.60
N THR A 119 -8.02 -5.91 16.16
CA THR A 119 -9.16 -5.48 16.99
C THR A 119 -9.31 -6.36 18.23
N TYR A 120 -9.26 -7.67 18.07
CA TYR A 120 -9.37 -8.59 19.22
C TYR A 120 -8.05 -8.73 19.99
N GLY A 121 -6.91 -8.55 19.33
CA GLY A 121 -5.60 -8.50 20.01
C GLY A 121 -5.51 -7.37 21.04
N ALA A 122 -5.96 -6.18 20.69
CA ALA A 122 -6.04 -5.06 21.63
C ALA A 122 -7.01 -5.34 22.79
N LYS A 123 -8.17 -5.97 22.51
CA LYS A 123 -9.12 -6.42 23.53
C LYS A 123 -8.49 -7.42 24.50
N ILE A 124 -7.78 -8.41 24.01
CA ILE A 124 -7.08 -9.41 24.82
C ILE A 124 -6.03 -8.75 25.68
N MET A 125 -5.25 -7.81 25.15
CA MET A 125 -4.27 -7.05 25.93
C MET A 125 -4.92 -6.29 27.08
N LYS A 126 -6.08 -5.67 26.86
CA LYS A 126 -6.85 -4.97 27.90
C LYS A 126 -7.35 -5.95 28.96
N ASP A 127 -7.99 -7.06 28.57
CA ASP A 127 -8.57 -8.04 29.48
C ASP A 127 -7.53 -8.72 30.38
N LEU A 128 -6.35 -8.95 29.84
CA LEU A 128 -5.25 -9.56 30.57
C LEU A 128 -4.36 -8.55 31.31
N GLY A 129 -4.67 -7.25 31.23
CA GLY A 129 -3.87 -6.20 31.87
C GLY A 129 -2.45 -6.09 31.31
N LEU A 130 -2.27 -6.36 30.01
CA LEU A 130 -0.97 -6.37 29.33
C LEU A 130 -0.58 -5.03 28.72
N ILE A 131 -1.48 -4.03 28.70
CA ILE A 131 -1.14 -2.69 28.23
C ILE A 131 -0.25 -2.02 29.28
N PRO A 132 1.02 -1.69 28.96
CA PRO A 132 1.92 -1.12 29.94
C PRO A 132 1.48 0.27 30.42
N ALA A 133 1.80 0.62 31.65
CA ALA A 133 1.54 1.97 32.14
C ALA A 133 2.25 3.03 31.28
N GLY A 134 1.53 4.09 30.94
CA GLY A 134 2.02 5.14 30.05
C GLY A 134 1.89 4.85 28.56
N TYR A 135 1.34 3.70 28.19
CA TYR A 135 1.05 3.33 26.80
C TYR A 135 -0.45 3.25 26.53
N LYS A 136 -0.80 3.48 25.29
CA LYS A 136 -2.10 3.15 24.72
C LYS A 136 -1.94 2.45 23.39
N ILE A 137 -2.87 1.60 23.06
CA ILE A 137 -2.95 0.91 21.78
C ILE A 137 -3.87 1.70 20.86
N MET A 138 -3.43 1.90 19.64
CA MET A 138 -4.19 2.48 18.54
C MET A 138 -4.44 1.38 17.50
N VAL A 139 -5.68 1.08 17.19
CA VAL A 139 -6.05 0.17 16.09
C VAL A 139 -6.69 0.99 14.99
N VAL A 140 -6.14 0.93 13.81
CA VAL A 140 -6.58 1.70 12.64
C VAL A 140 -7.13 0.75 11.59
N GLY A 141 -8.36 1.00 11.15
CA GLY A 141 -8.88 0.51 9.89
C GLY A 141 -8.69 1.61 8.86
N SER A 142 -7.65 1.51 8.05
CA SER A 142 -7.26 2.53 7.08
C SER A 142 -7.99 2.38 5.76
N VAL A 143 -8.30 3.49 5.11
CA VAL A 143 -9.05 3.55 3.85
C VAL A 143 -8.13 3.91 2.68
N GLN A 144 -8.53 3.54 1.46
CA GLN A 144 -7.86 3.90 0.19
C GLN A 144 -6.39 3.44 0.10
N GLU A 145 -6.01 2.35 0.76
CA GLU A 145 -4.66 1.81 0.68
C GLU A 145 -4.39 1.25 -0.71
N GLU A 146 -5.31 0.47 -1.27
CA GLU A 146 -5.20 -0.20 -2.56
C GLU A 146 -5.05 0.79 -3.74
N ASP A 147 -5.64 1.97 -3.59
CA ASP A 147 -5.48 3.06 -4.56
C ASP A 147 -4.21 3.89 -4.31
N CYS A 148 -3.82 4.13 -3.06
CA CYS A 148 -2.73 5.05 -2.73
C CYS A 148 -2.04 4.72 -1.39
N ASP A 149 -1.44 3.54 -1.30
CA ASP A 149 -0.68 2.90 -0.18
C ASP A 149 -0.76 3.65 1.18
N GLY A 150 0.18 4.53 1.48
CA GLY A 150 0.32 5.22 2.77
C GLY A 150 -0.39 6.58 2.88
N MET A 151 -1.28 6.96 1.96
CA MET A 151 -2.01 8.23 2.01
C MET A 151 -2.81 8.38 3.32
N CYS A 152 -3.49 7.32 3.74
CA CYS A 152 -4.24 7.27 5.00
C CYS A 152 -3.38 7.67 6.21
N TRP A 153 -2.15 7.16 6.29
CA TRP A 153 -1.22 7.51 7.35
C TRP A 153 -0.64 8.92 7.21
N GLN A 154 -0.45 9.42 6.00
CA GLN A 154 -0.11 10.84 5.79
C GLN A 154 -1.22 11.74 6.33
N TYR A 155 -2.50 11.39 6.09
CA TYR A 155 -3.64 12.13 6.64
C TYR A 155 -3.66 12.06 8.17
N ILE A 156 -3.50 10.86 8.74
CA ILE A 156 -3.46 10.67 10.20
C ILE A 156 -2.37 11.56 10.84
N VAL A 157 -1.15 11.50 10.31
CA VAL A 157 -0.01 12.26 10.87
C VAL A 157 -0.14 13.77 10.66
N ASN A 158 -0.64 14.19 9.50
CA ASN A 158 -0.65 15.62 9.12
C ASN A 158 -1.95 16.35 9.48
N LYS A 159 -3.06 15.62 9.70
CA LYS A 159 -4.38 16.22 9.98
C LYS A 159 -4.96 15.72 11.31
N PHE A 160 -5.13 14.40 11.46
CA PHE A 160 -5.81 13.84 12.62
C PHE A 160 -5.00 14.03 13.92
N PHE A 161 -3.72 13.68 13.94
CA PHE A 161 -2.86 13.83 15.13
C PHE A 161 -2.77 15.28 15.61
N PRO A 162 -2.49 16.28 14.76
CA PRO A 162 -2.48 17.68 15.18
C PRO A 162 -3.83 18.15 15.75
N ALA A 163 -4.95 17.73 15.15
CA ALA A 163 -6.29 18.08 15.63
C ALA A 163 -6.58 17.51 17.03
N LYS A 164 -5.91 16.41 17.40
CA LYS A 164 -6.01 15.75 18.71
C LYS A 164 -4.90 16.17 19.70
N GLY A 165 -3.98 17.03 19.29
CA GLY A 165 -2.79 17.38 20.10
C GLY A 165 -1.79 16.23 20.23
N ILE A 166 -1.84 15.23 19.37
CA ILE A 166 -0.91 14.12 19.33
C ILE A 166 0.30 14.49 18.46
N ARG A 167 1.49 14.23 18.96
CA ARG A 167 2.73 14.38 18.18
C ARG A 167 3.13 13.01 17.61
N LYS A 168 3.65 12.99 16.38
CA LYS A 168 4.09 11.75 15.73
C LYS A 168 5.16 10.98 16.51
N GLU A 169 5.99 11.70 17.31
CA GLU A 169 7.02 11.11 18.16
C GLU A 169 6.46 10.33 19.36
N GLN A 170 5.16 10.40 19.62
CA GLN A 170 4.50 9.56 20.62
C GLN A 170 4.22 8.16 20.09
N VAL A 171 4.23 7.97 18.77
CA VAL A 171 4.11 6.66 18.14
C VAL A 171 5.47 5.96 18.19
N GLU A 172 5.58 4.92 19.01
CA GLU A 172 6.82 4.15 19.17
C GLU A 172 7.10 3.28 17.95
N PHE A 173 6.07 2.62 17.43
CA PHE A 173 6.09 1.88 16.16
C PHE A 173 4.67 1.57 15.68
N VAL A 174 4.58 1.19 14.41
CA VAL A 174 3.36 0.71 13.77
C VAL A 174 3.59 -0.72 13.30
N VAL A 175 2.64 -1.60 13.57
CA VAL A 175 2.57 -2.93 12.98
C VAL A 175 1.52 -2.90 11.90
N SER A 176 1.92 -3.02 10.63
CA SER A 176 0.99 -3.32 9.55
C SER A 176 0.69 -4.81 9.55
N THR A 177 -0.58 -5.15 9.39
CA THR A 177 -1.05 -6.55 9.44
C THR A 177 -1.20 -7.17 8.05
N GLU A 178 -0.45 -6.65 7.08
CA GLU A 178 -0.37 -7.20 5.73
C GLU A 178 -0.08 -8.71 5.72
N PRO A 179 -0.66 -9.48 4.78
CA PRO A 179 -0.40 -10.89 4.67
C PRO A 179 1.06 -11.15 4.27
N THR A 180 1.77 -11.91 5.09
CA THR A 180 3.22 -12.19 4.94
C THR A 180 3.54 -13.67 4.92
N ASP A 181 2.54 -14.55 4.74
CA ASP A 181 2.70 -16.02 4.84
C ASP A 181 3.39 -16.46 6.15
N GLY A 182 3.09 -15.76 7.26
CA GLY A 182 3.66 -16.02 8.59
C GLY A 182 5.08 -15.43 8.79
N GLY A 183 5.60 -14.66 7.86
CA GLY A 183 6.88 -13.97 8.00
C GLY A 183 6.77 -12.65 8.78
N ILE A 184 7.88 -12.21 9.38
CA ILE A 184 8.00 -10.88 9.99
C ILE A 184 8.81 -10.00 9.04
N TYR A 185 8.15 -9.05 8.37
CA TYR A 185 8.79 -8.13 7.46
C TYR A 185 9.31 -6.92 8.22
N ARG A 186 10.61 -6.74 8.24
CA ARG A 186 11.30 -5.62 8.91
C ARG A 186 11.71 -4.49 7.97
N GLY A 187 11.27 -4.54 6.73
CA GLY A 187 11.54 -3.54 5.70
C GLY A 187 10.66 -3.77 4.49
N HIS A 188 10.47 -2.71 3.74
CA HIS A 188 9.64 -2.73 2.54
C HIS A 188 10.28 -1.89 1.43
N ARG A 189 10.14 -2.36 0.19
CA ARG A 189 10.48 -1.56 -0.99
C ARG A 189 9.56 -0.36 -1.07
N GLY A 190 10.11 0.81 -1.40
CA GLY A 190 9.29 1.96 -1.67
C GLY A 190 8.45 1.78 -2.93
N ARG A 191 7.38 2.55 -3.04
CA ARG A 191 6.52 2.66 -4.22
C ARG A 191 6.38 4.11 -4.64
N MET A 192 6.39 4.36 -5.93
CA MET A 192 5.96 5.64 -6.50
C MET A 192 5.24 5.41 -7.83
N GLU A 193 4.34 6.29 -8.16
CA GLU A 193 3.69 6.30 -9.46
C GLU A 193 4.20 7.47 -10.28
N ILE A 194 4.70 7.16 -11.48
CA ILE A 194 5.27 8.14 -12.39
C ILE A 194 4.30 8.31 -13.56
N ARG A 195 3.92 9.56 -13.81
CA ARG A 195 3.12 9.92 -14.98
C ARG A 195 4.03 10.37 -16.10
N VAL A 196 3.78 9.83 -17.29
CA VAL A 196 4.43 10.27 -18.53
C VAL A 196 3.36 10.74 -19.50
N ASP A 197 3.41 12.01 -19.86
CA ASP A 197 2.52 12.64 -20.83
C ASP A 197 3.29 12.94 -22.10
N VAL A 198 2.74 12.54 -23.26
CA VAL A 198 3.35 12.75 -24.58
C VAL A 198 2.42 13.61 -25.43
N LYS A 199 3.00 14.62 -26.05
CA LYS A 199 2.34 15.51 -27.01
C LYS A 199 2.60 15.08 -28.46
N GLY A 200 1.59 15.27 -29.27
CA GLY A 200 1.65 15.10 -30.72
C GLY A 200 0.98 16.27 -31.44
N VAL A 201 0.77 16.10 -32.74
CA VAL A 201 0.04 17.05 -33.59
C VAL A 201 -1.05 16.32 -34.32
N SER A 202 -2.30 16.68 -34.08
CA SER A 202 -3.45 16.03 -34.70
C SER A 202 -3.61 16.45 -36.16
N CYS A 203 -4.03 15.51 -36.96
CA CYS A 203 -4.50 15.73 -38.32
C CYS A 203 -5.47 14.62 -38.72
N HIS A 204 -6.08 14.74 -39.91
CA HIS A 204 -6.98 13.71 -40.40
C HIS A 204 -6.25 12.39 -40.62
N GLY A 205 -6.82 11.26 -40.16
CA GLY A 205 -6.17 9.95 -40.14
C GLY A 205 -5.81 9.42 -41.54
N SER A 206 -6.39 9.96 -42.63
CA SER A 206 -6.03 9.61 -44.01
C SER A 206 -4.80 10.38 -44.55
N ALA A 207 -4.26 11.33 -43.79
CA ALA A 207 -3.09 12.11 -44.14
C ALA A 207 -2.10 12.20 -42.97
N PRO A 208 -1.63 11.03 -42.44
CA PRO A 208 -0.85 10.97 -41.20
C PRO A 208 0.48 11.70 -41.29
N GLU A 209 1.01 11.92 -42.48
CA GLU A 209 2.24 12.66 -42.75
C GLU A 209 2.15 14.16 -42.39
N ARG A 210 0.95 14.68 -42.14
CA ARG A 210 0.69 16.06 -41.73
C ARG A 210 0.62 16.25 -40.21
N GLY A 211 0.65 15.15 -39.47
CA GLY A 211 0.59 15.15 -38.01
C GLY A 211 1.85 14.59 -37.38
N ASP A 212 1.80 14.49 -36.05
CA ASP A 212 2.83 13.84 -35.26
C ASP A 212 2.15 12.99 -34.18
N ASN A 213 2.28 11.68 -34.29
CA ASN A 213 1.47 10.73 -33.52
C ASN A 213 2.04 10.47 -32.14
N ALA A 214 1.38 10.99 -31.11
CA ALA A 214 1.76 10.78 -29.71
C ALA A 214 1.75 9.31 -29.28
N ILE A 215 0.88 8.47 -29.86
CA ILE A 215 0.83 7.03 -29.56
C ILE A 215 2.11 6.33 -30.06
N TYR A 216 2.63 6.71 -31.23
CA TYR A 216 3.87 6.12 -31.72
C TYR A 216 5.08 6.52 -30.90
N LYS A 217 5.15 7.78 -30.45
CA LYS A 217 6.18 8.22 -29.49
C LYS A 217 6.08 7.45 -28.18
N MET A 218 4.86 7.28 -27.65
CA MET A 218 4.62 6.51 -26.43
C MET A 218 5.01 5.05 -26.59
N ALA A 219 4.80 4.45 -27.77
CA ALA A 219 5.20 3.08 -28.04
C ALA A 219 6.73 2.87 -27.90
N ASP A 220 7.54 3.84 -28.36
CA ASP A 220 9.00 3.82 -28.15
C ASP A 220 9.34 3.90 -26.65
N ILE A 221 8.67 4.79 -25.90
CA ILE A 221 8.86 4.95 -24.45
C ILE A 221 8.51 3.66 -23.71
N LEU A 222 7.43 3.00 -24.06
CA LEU A 222 7.01 1.72 -23.45
C LEU A 222 8.07 0.64 -23.63
N GLN A 223 8.76 0.58 -24.77
CA GLN A 223 9.85 -0.38 -24.99
C GLN A 223 11.06 -0.06 -24.09
N ASP A 224 11.41 1.21 -23.93
CA ASP A 224 12.50 1.62 -23.05
C ASP A 224 12.17 1.33 -21.59
N VAL A 225 10.95 1.61 -21.13
CA VAL A 225 10.47 1.26 -19.77
C VAL A 225 10.54 -0.25 -19.53
N ARG A 226 10.10 -1.05 -20.51
CA ARG A 226 10.21 -2.51 -20.43
C ARG A 226 11.65 -2.97 -20.26
N ALA A 227 12.58 -2.37 -21.01
CA ALA A 227 14.01 -2.71 -20.98
C ALA A 227 14.66 -2.44 -19.61
N LEU A 228 14.13 -1.51 -18.78
CA LEU A 228 14.64 -1.27 -17.41
C LEU A 228 14.56 -2.50 -16.52
N ASN A 229 13.59 -3.38 -16.72
CA ASN A 229 13.43 -4.60 -15.91
C ASN A 229 14.35 -5.74 -16.40
N GLU A 230 14.96 -5.62 -17.57
CA GLU A 230 15.78 -6.67 -18.12
C GLU A 230 17.10 -6.79 -17.37
N ASN A 231 17.47 -8.03 -17.06
CA ASN A 231 18.74 -8.37 -16.44
C ASN A 231 19.66 -8.99 -17.50
N PRO A 232 20.87 -8.47 -17.73
CA PRO A 232 21.83 -9.13 -18.59
C PRO A 232 22.16 -10.53 -18.03
N ALA A 233 21.93 -11.54 -18.84
CA ALA A 233 22.15 -12.94 -18.46
C ALA A 233 23.65 -13.34 -18.48
N ASP A 234 24.51 -12.47 -19.02
CA ASP A 234 25.94 -12.71 -19.24
C ASP A 234 26.78 -11.84 -18.30
N GLU A 235 27.62 -12.46 -17.47
CA GLU A 235 28.55 -11.77 -16.55
C GLU A 235 29.58 -10.87 -17.26
N THR A 236 29.78 -11.07 -18.56
CA THR A 236 30.68 -10.25 -19.39
C THR A 236 30.06 -8.94 -19.84
N VAL A 237 28.73 -8.79 -19.68
CA VAL A 237 27.98 -7.60 -20.07
C VAL A 237 27.86 -6.66 -18.87
N GLU A 238 28.00 -5.35 -19.13
CA GLU A 238 27.77 -4.33 -18.11
C GLU A 238 26.37 -4.48 -17.48
N ILE A 239 26.32 -4.53 -16.15
CA ILE A 239 25.06 -4.60 -15.39
C ILE A 239 24.23 -3.36 -15.69
N LYS A 240 23.00 -3.56 -16.19
CA LYS A 240 22.08 -2.51 -16.61
C LYS A 240 20.77 -2.55 -15.86
N GLY A 241 19.97 -1.53 -16.10
CA GLY A 241 18.63 -1.43 -15.55
C GLY A 241 18.62 -1.44 -14.00
N LEU A 242 17.52 -1.90 -13.45
CA LEU A 242 17.26 -1.84 -12.00
C LEU A 242 18.14 -2.80 -11.18
N VAL A 243 18.75 -3.79 -11.81
CA VAL A 243 19.62 -4.77 -11.15
C VAL A 243 20.92 -4.12 -10.66
N LYS A 244 21.37 -3.02 -11.28
CA LYS A 244 22.58 -2.30 -10.87
C LYS A 244 22.57 -1.87 -9.39
N MET A 245 21.38 -1.67 -8.80
CA MET A 245 21.25 -1.28 -7.39
C MET A 245 21.67 -2.39 -6.42
N LEU A 246 21.77 -3.64 -6.89
CA LEU A 246 22.26 -4.79 -6.12
C LEU A 246 23.79 -4.96 -6.17
N ASP A 247 24.50 -4.07 -6.85
CA ASP A 247 25.96 -4.12 -7.03
C ASP A 247 26.63 -2.97 -6.26
N PRO A 248 27.64 -3.22 -5.41
CA PRO A 248 28.34 -2.19 -4.65
C PRO A 248 29.04 -1.14 -5.52
N LYS A 249 29.32 -1.42 -6.79
CA LYS A 249 29.87 -0.44 -7.74
C LYS A 249 28.91 0.72 -7.99
N TYR A 250 27.61 0.44 -8.02
CA TYR A 250 26.56 1.43 -8.35
C TYR A 250 25.79 1.91 -7.13
N ASN A 251 25.80 1.15 -6.03
CA ASN A 251 25.09 1.46 -4.79
C ASN A 251 25.96 1.14 -3.56
N PRO A 252 27.12 1.81 -3.40
CA PRO A 252 28.12 1.42 -2.39
C PRO A 252 27.65 1.51 -0.95
N GLU A 253 26.70 2.40 -0.65
CA GLU A 253 26.24 2.66 0.73
C GLU A 253 25.03 1.79 1.12
N HIS A 254 24.23 1.31 0.16
CA HIS A 254 22.96 0.65 0.41
C HIS A 254 22.78 -0.70 -0.30
N PHE A 255 23.82 -1.24 -0.94
CA PHE A 255 23.66 -2.47 -1.74
C PHE A 255 23.26 -3.70 -0.91
N GLU A 256 23.70 -3.80 0.36
CA GLU A 256 23.30 -4.91 1.23
C GLU A 256 21.79 -4.84 1.57
N ASP A 257 21.29 -3.64 1.86
CA ASP A 257 19.87 -3.41 2.09
C ASP A 257 19.06 -3.63 0.79
N ALA A 258 19.61 -3.21 -0.36
CA ALA A 258 18.99 -3.47 -1.66
C ALA A 258 18.96 -4.98 -1.98
N ARG A 259 19.97 -5.74 -1.61
CA ARG A 259 19.97 -7.21 -1.74
C ARG A 259 18.93 -7.86 -0.84
N PHE A 260 18.78 -7.36 0.38
CA PHE A 260 17.74 -7.84 1.31
C PHE A 260 16.33 -7.59 0.79
N LEU A 261 16.04 -6.38 0.29
CA LEU A 261 14.73 -6.01 -0.24
C LEU A 261 14.45 -6.56 -1.65
N GLY A 262 15.49 -6.90 -2.38
CA GLY A 262 15.41 -7.22 -3.80
C GLY A 262 15.51 -5.97 -4.70
N ARG A 263 15.60 -6.21 -6.00
CA ARG A 263 15.67 -5.14 -6.99
C ARG A 263 14.37 -4.32 -7.05
N GLY A 264 14.47 -3.08 -7.48
CA GLY A 264 13.32 -2.29 -7.90
C GLY A 264 12.64 -2.87 -9.14
N THR A 265 11.44 -2.41 -9.44
CA THR A 265 10.70 -2.75 -10.67
C THR A 265 10.07 -1.50 -11.27
N CYS A 266 9.85 -1.52 -12.57
CA CYS A 266 9.25 -0.42 -13.31
C CYS A 266 8.21 -0.99 -14.29
N THR A 267 6.92 -0.80 -13.99
CA THR A 267 5.84 -1.43 -14.76
C THR A 267 4.86 -0.36 -15.23
N THR A 268 4.63 -0.29 -16.54
CA THR A 268 3.51 0.50 -17.03
C THR A 268 2.22 -0.20 -16.67
N SER A 269 1.43 0.42 -15.78
CA SER A 269 0.20 -0.13 -15.22
C SER A 269 -1.05 0.35 -15.95
N GLN A 270 -1.02 1.58 -16.49
CA GLN A 270 -2.17 2.16 -17.19
C GLN A 270 -1.75 2.96 -18.41
N ILE A 271 -2.64 2.99 -19.42
CA ILE A 271 -2.59 3.89 -20.57
C ILE A 271 -3.87 4.71 -20.57
N PHE A 272 -3.74 6.04 -20.57
CA PHE A 272 -4.89 6.93 -20.57
C PHE A 272 -5.29 7.32 -21.99
N TYR A 273 -6.57 7.20 -22.28
CA TYR A 273 -7.13 7.70 -23.53
C TYR A 273 -7.31 9.22 -23.44
N THR A 274 -6.42 9.95 -24.07
CA THR A 274 -6.39 11.43 -24.03
C THR A 274 -6.70 12.06 -25.37
N SER A 275 -6.53 11.33 -26.49
CA SER A 275 -6.83 11.82 -27.83
C SER A 275 -8.32 11.87 -28.09
N PRO A 276 -8.86 12.98 -28.66
CA PRO A 276 -10.30 13.21 -28.75
C PRO A 276 -10.99 12.43 -29.87
N SER A 277 -10.26 11.84 -30.85
CA SER A 277 -10.86 11.24 -32.03
C SER A 277 -10.18 9.95 -32.47
N ARG A 278 -11.01 8.95 -32.82
CA ARG A 278 -10.56 7.67 -33.42
C ARG A 278 -10.20 7.76 -34.91
N CYS A 279 -10.51 8.88 -35.58
CA CYS A 279 -10.27 9.09 -37.00
C CYS A 279 -9.16 10.10 -37.27
N ALA A 280 -8.46 10.55 -36.25
CA ALA A 280 -7.36 11.52 -36.34
C ALA A 280 -6.06 10.93 -35.84
N VAL A 281 -4.93 11.51 -36.22
CA VAL A 281 -3.64 11.28 -35.61
C VAL A 281 -3.72 11.76 -34.16
N ALA A 282 -3.27 10.93 -33.21
CA ALA A 282 -3.34 11.23 -31.78
C ALA A 282 -2.41 12.39 -31.41
N ASP A 283 -2.97 13.43 -30.78
CA ASP A 283 -2.24 14.61 -30.32
C ASP A 283 -1.76 14.48 -28.87
N SER A 284 -2.16 13.42 -28.18
CA SER A 284 -1.73 13.12 -26.82
C SER A 284 -1.80 11.63 -26.51
N CYS A 285 -0.97 11.18 -25.60
CA CYS A 285 -1.00 9.86 -24.99
C CYS A 285 -0.32 9.94 -23.64
N SER A 286 -0.91 9.31 -22.63
CA SER A 286 -0.36 9.32 -21.26
C SER A 286 -0.32 7.91 -20.69
N ILE A 287 0.64 7.66 -19.80
CA ILE A 287 0.76 6.41 -19.05
C ILE A 287 1.01 6.67 -17.58
N SER A 288 0.65 5.70 -16.73
CA SER A 288 1.12 5.58 -15.37
C SER A 288 2.10 4.42 -15.26
N ILE A 289 3.16 4.63 -14.49
CA ILE A 289 4.21 3.65 -14.21
C ILE A 289 4.22 3.36 -12.72
N ASP A 290 3.95 2.12 -12.31
CA ASP A 290 4.25 1.63 -10.97
C ASP A 290 5.76 1.39 -10.85
N ARG A 291 6.41 2.15 -9.97
CA ARG A 291 7.85 2.08 -9.72
C ARG A 291 8.10 1.60 -8.30
N ARG A 292 8.53 0.35 -8.14
CA ARG A 292 8.97 -0.18 -6.85
C ARG A 292 10.44 0.16 -6.66
N MET A 293 10.76 0.85 -5.56
CA MET A 293 12.11 1.32 -5.26
C MET A 293 12.80 0.38 -4.29
N THR A 294 14.11 0.22 -4.45
CA THR A 294 14.94 -0.48 -3.47
C THR A 294 15.80 0.50 -2.67
N ALA A 295 16.58 -0.01 -1.71
CA ALA A 295 17.46 0.84 -0.90
C ALA A 295 18.49 1.58 -1.77
N GLY A 296 18.68 2.86 -1.48
CA GLY A 296 19.56 3.77 -2.24
C GLY A 296 18.87 4.50 -3.38
N GLU A 297 17.64 4.14 -3.72
CA GLU A 297 16.83 4.89 -4.69
C GLU A 297 16.01 5.98 -3.99
N THR A 298 15.87 7.11 -4.67
CA THR A 298 15.11 8.29 -4.20
C THR A 298 14.10 8.73 -5.24
N TRP A 299 13.16 9.58 -4.85
CA TRP A 299 12.26 10.29 -5.76
C TRP A 299 12.99 10.82 -7.01
N ASP A 300 14.03 11.64 -6.79
CA ASP A 300 14.74 12.28 -7.89
C ASP A 300 15.44 11.27 -8.79
N SER A 301 16.07 10.26 -8.19
CA SER A 301 16.79 9.23 -8.98
C SER A 301 15.84 8.44 -9.88
N CYS A 302 14.65 8.10 -9.39
CA CYS A 302 13.65 7.35 -10.16
C CYS A 302 13.00 8.18 -11.27
N LEU A 303 12.67 9.45 -11.01
CA LEU A 303 12.20 10.36 -12.07
C LEU A 303 13.28 10.61 -13.13
N GLN A 304 14.52 10.79 -12.69
CA GLN A 304 15.63 11.01 -13.60
C GLN A 304 15.90 9.78 -14.47
N GLU A 305 15.74 8.58 -13.93
CA GLU A 305 15.86 7.33 -14.70
C GLU A 305 14.89 7.31 -15.90
N ILE A 306 13.64 7.72 -15.70
CA ILE A 306 12.66 7.81 -16.79
C ILE A 306 13.00 8.96 -17.77
N ARG A 307 13.44 10.13 -17.26
CA ARG A 307 13.87 11.25 -18.09
C ARG A 307 15.09 10.90 -18.94
N ASP A 308 15.93 9.99 -18.48
CA ASP A 308 17.15 9.56 -19.16
C ASP A 308 16.91 8.47 -20.22
N LEU A 309 15.69 7.94 -20.36
CA LEU A 309 15.37 6.97 -21.40
C LEU A 309 15.67 7.54 -22.80
N PRO A 310 16.24 6.72 -23.71
CA PRO A 310 16.60 7.17 -25.06
C PRO A 310 15.44 7.82 -25.81
N SER A 311 14.24 7.23 -25.73
CA SER A 311 13.03 7.76 -26.38
C SER A 311 12.58 9.08 -25.75
N VAL A 312 12.62 9.22 -24.42
CA VAL A 312 12.27 10.48 -23.74
C VAL A 312 13.22 11.60 -24.19
N LYS A 313 14.52 11.34 -24.22
CA LYS A 313 15.51 12.30 -24.74
C LYS A 313 15.33 12.62 -26.22
N LYS A 314 14.96 11.62 -27.02
CA LYS A 314 14.70 11.78 -28.47
C LYS A 314 13.55 12.75 -28.72
N TYR A 315 12.48 12.67 -27.93
CA TYR A 315 11.27 13.48 -28.12
C TYR A 315 11.28 14.79 -27.32
N GLY A 316 12.18 14.91 -26.33
CA GLY A 316 12.48 16.18 -25.63
C GLY A 316 11.23 16.85 -25.04
N ASP A 317 10.97 18.08 -25.45
CA ASP A 317 9.87 18.92 -24.93
C ASP A 317 8.46 18.38 -25.21
N ASP A 318 8.33 17.37 -26.07
CA ASP A 318 7.06 16.69 -26.30
C ASP A 318 6.72 15.68 -25.19
N VAL A 319 7.66 15.39 -24.29
CA VAL A 319 7.48 14.42 -23.20
C VAL A 319 7.62 15.10 -21.85
N GLN A 320 6.58 14.98 -21.03
CA GLN A 320 6.61 15.41 -19.63
C GLN A 320 6.63 14.19 -18.72
N VAL A 321 7.59 14.15 -17.78
CA VAL A 321 7.70 13.12 -16.74
C VAL A 321 7.48 13.78 -15.38
N SER A 322 6.47 13.35 -14.65
CA SER A 322 6.06 13.90 -13.36
C SER A 322 5.61 12.81 -12.38
N MET A 323 5.45 13.18 -11.10
CA MET A 323 4.75 12.32 -10.15
C MET A 323 3.26 12.25 -10.48
N TYR A 324 2.68 11.09 -10.22
CA TYR A 324 1.23 10.96 -10.23
C TYR A 324 0.67 11.63 -8.96
N MET A 325 -0.35 12.46 -9.14
CA MET A 325 -1.08 13.07 -8.04
C MET A 325 -2.38 12.31 -7.85
N TYR A 326 -2.59 11.82 -6.64
CA TYR A 326 -3.84 11.18 -6.24
C TYR A 326 -4.77 12.23 -5.64
N ASP A 327 -5.99 12.33 -6.16
CA ASP A 327 -6.98 13.37 -5.83
C ASP A 327 -8.41 12.82 -5.75
N ARG A 328 -8.57 11.48 -5.68
CA ARG A 328 -9.90 10.89 -5.56
C ARG A 328 -10.52 11.22 -4.20
N PRO A 329 -11.79 11.66 -4.16
CA PRO A 329 -12.49 11.85 -2.90
C PRO A 329 -12.67 10.52 -2.17
N SER A 330 -12.44 10.52 -0.86
CA SER A 330 -12.76 9.39 0.00
C SER A 330 -14.28 9.17 0.11
N TRP A 331 -14.71 8.10 0.75
CA TRP A 331 -16.13 7.84 1.00
C TRP A 331 -16.81 8.95 1.83
N THR A 332 -16.06 9.76 2.57
CA THR A 332 -16.60 10.92 3.30
C THR A 332 -16.78 12.13 2.40
N GLY A 333 -16.22 12.13 1.20
CA GLY A 333 -16.12 13.27 0.30
C GLY A 333 -14.89 14.14 0.51
N GLU A 334 -14.03 13.83 1.50
CA GLU A 334 -12.75 14.52 1.69
C GLU A 334 -11.80 14.21 0.54
N VAL A 335 -11.14 15.24 0.02
CA VAL A 335 -10.07 15.11 -0.97
C VAL A 335 -8.75 15.47 -0.29
N TYR A 336 -7.89 14.48 -0.12
CA TYR A 336 -6.53 14.69 0.37
C TYR A 336 -5.55 14.51 -0.78
N GLU A 337 -5.38 15.59 -1.54
CA GLU A 337 -4.44 15.59 -2.67
C GLU A 337 -3.03 15.27 -2.18
N THR A 338 -2.43 14.21 -2.74
CA THR A 338 -1.09 13.76 -2.37
C THR A 338 -0.34 13.16 -3.55
N GLU A 339 0.97 13.27 -3.48
CA GLU A 339 1.87 12.62 -4.43
C GLU A 339 1.95 11.12 -4.10
N CYS A 340 1.80 10.27 -5.13
CA CYS A 340 1.95 8.82 -4.97
C CYS A 340 3.43 8.45 -4.79
N TYR A 341 3.98 8.78 -3.62
CA TYR A 341 5.35 8.50 -3.23
C TYR A 341 5.46 7.97 -1.81
N PHE A 342 5.93 6.76 -1.68
CA PHE A 342 6.10 6.04 -0.41
C PHE A 342 7.54 5.50 -0.35
N PRO A 343 8.42 6.10 0.47
CA PRO A 343 9.84 5.76 0.46
C PRO A 343 10.13 4.35 0.99
N THR A 344 11.22 3.78 0.52
CA THR A 344 11.80 2.55 1.08
C THR A 344 12.13 2.73 2.55
N TRP A 345 11.86 1.71 3.36
CA TRP A 345 12.24 1.70 4.77
C TRP A 345 12.77 0.32 5.19
N ILE A 346 13.68 0.31 6.16
CA ILE A 346 14.24 -0.90 6.76
C ILE A 346 14.49 -0.66 8.25
N ASN A 347 14.00 -1.57 9.09
CA ASN A 347 14.37 -1.67 10.48
C ASN A 347 15.57 -2.59 10.65
N LYS A 348 16.45 -2.27 11.60
CA LYS A 348 17.52 -3.20 11.98
C LYS A 348 16.92 -4.44 12.61
N GLU A 349 17.45 -5.60 12.26
CA GLU A 349 17.02 -6.87 12.85
C GLU A 349 17.11 -6.86 14.38
N SER A 350 18.16 -6.21 14.94
CA SER A 350 18.36 -6.05 16.38
C SER A 350 17.46 -5.01 17.05
N ALA A 351 16.56 -4.36 16.33
CA ALA A 351 15.64 -3.39 16.91
C ALA A 351 14.70 -4.08 17.91
N ALA A 352 14.47 -3.46 19.06
CA ALA A 352 13.72 -4.06 20.17
C ALA A 352 12.30 -4.50 19.76
N HIS A 353 11.60 -3.70 18.96
CA HIS A 353 10.26 -4.04 18.46
C HIS A 353 10.28 -5.21 17.45
N VAL A 354 11.33 -5.34 16.62
CA VAL A 354 11.50 -6.49 15.72
C VAL A 354 11.76 -7.76 16.52
N GLN A 355 12.68 -7.70 17.50
CA GLN A 355 12.97 -8.85 18.36
C GLN A 355 11.77 -9.27 19.20
N ALA A 356 10.96 -8.33 19.69
CA ALA A 356 9.73 -8.65 20.42
C ALA A 356 8.73 -9.44 19.58
N LEU A 357 8.58 -9.12 18.29
CA LEU A 357 7.75 -9.88 17.35
C LEU A 357 8.33 -11.28 17.10
N VAL A 358 9.65 -11.40 16.91
CA VAL A 358 10.34 -12.68 16.71
C VAL A 358 10.16 -13.57 17.93
N ASP A 359 10.39 -13.05 19.15
CA ASP A 359 10.22 -13.79 20.41
C ASP A 359 8.77 -14.26 20.61
N ALA A 360 7.79 -13.40 20.31
CA ALA A 360 6.38 -13.74 20.40
C ALA A 360 6.01 -14.83 19.39
N HIS A 361 6.48 -14.72 18.16
CA HIS A 361 6.24 -15.73 17.12
C HIS A 361 6.81 -17.10 17.53
N HIS A 362 8.08 -17.18 17.95
CA HIS A 362 8.69 -18.42 18.42
C HIS A 362 8.02 -19.03 19.66
N ALA A 363 7.37 -18.20 20.48
CA ALA A 363 6.68 -18.70 21.67
C ALA A 363 5.27 -19.24 21.38
N LEU A 364 4.67 -18.83 20.25
CA LEU A 364 3.29 -19.18 19.90
C LEU A 364 3.20 -20.28 18.82
N PHE A 365 4.21 -20.37 17.95
CA PHE A 365 4.30 -21.28 16.82
C PHE A 365 5.60 -22.08 16.82
#